data_a7ce2035d0d6add9121c6f7e449b6075
#
_entry.id   a7ce2035d0d6add9121c6f7e449b6075
#
_cell.length_a   1.000
_cell.length_b   1.000
_cell.length_c   1.000
_cell.angle_alpha   90.00
_cell.angle_beta   90.00
_cell.angle_gamma   90.00
#
_symmetry.space_group_name_H-M   'P 1'
#
loop_
_entity.id
_entity.type
_entity.pdbx_description
1 polymer ?
#
loop_
_entity_poly.entity_id
_entity_poly.type
_entity_poly.pdbx_seq_one_letter_code
_entity_poly.pdbx_strand_id
1 'polypeptide(L)'
;MESKPWLPHYDDGVPASLAPYPTKPLHAFLEESAAKYPDRPCTIFKGRVITYREMNDLSDRMAAALAAQGVKPGDRVGIFIPNTPQFVIVFYGILKAGGVVVATNPLYSPREITHQLKDSGIERMVVMSNFYQRIKEAQPGTQLKSLIVTKIKEQLPPVLGLLFGLLREKKEGHYVELAAGDLWMQDLLARHTAAERPKLDVQPDDVALLQYSGGTTGLSKGAVVTHACLTANTLQIRSWLPGMREGQEVTLMAIPLFHAYGMVAGMAFAVSCGAALVMVPNPRDLHDLLENINKYRPTLFPGVPTLYNAINNHPDVKAGKYNLSSIRACISGSAPLLLETKNTFEKLTGGKLFEGYGLSEAPTATHCNPFQGPNKEGSIGMPLPDVECKILSLEDGVTPLGVNEIGELVLRGPQVFRGYWNMPAETNSTLQADAAGGAPWLFTGDIVRMDEDGYFYIVDRKKELIKAGGFQVWPREIEEVLAAHPKVMEVGVAGIPDAYRGETVKAWLVVRPGETLTEAEVKAWCGDKLAKFKVPTQIEFRSELPKTTVGKILRRELVREHKEKAAAK
;
A
#
# COMPACT_ATOMS: atom_id res chain seq x y z
N MET A 1 16.15 24.97 -2.33
CA MET A 1 14.97 25.54 -2.99
C MET A 1 14.18 26.24 -1.92
N GLU A 2 14.29 27.57 -1.85
CA GLU A 2 13.58 28.38 -0.84
C GLU A 2 12.11 28.59 -1.19
N SER A 3 11.74 28.48 -2.48
CA SER A 3 10.35 28.59 -2.92
C SER A 3 9.67 27.21 -2.97
N LYS A 4 8.47 27.13 -2.43
CA LYS A 4 7.56 25.96 -2.53
C LYS A 4 6.50 26.31 -3.59
N PRO A 5 6.77 26.09 -4.90
CA PRO A 5 5.90 26.56 -5.98
C PRO A 5 4.50 25.92 -5.98
N TRP A 6 4.34 24.79 -5.30
CA TRP A 6 3.07 24.07 -5.18
C TRP A 6 2.07 24.70 -4.20
N LEU A 7 2.52 25.52 -3.21
CA LEU A 7 1.61 26.03 -2.18
C LEU A 7 0.45 26.88 -2.72
N PRO A 8 0.62 27.74 -3.75
CA PRO A 8 -0.49 28.47 -4.35
C PRO A 8 -1.51 27.59 -5.07
N HIS A 9 -1.17 26.33 -5.35
CA HIS A 9 -2.00 25.38 -6.09
C HIS A 9 -2.71 24.36 -5.21
N TYR A 10 -2.58 24.50 -3.88
CA TYR A 10 -3.36 23.70 -2.94
C TYR A 10 -4.85 24.03 -3.04
N ASP A 11 -5.70 23.03 -2.83
CA ASP A 11 -7.15 23.26 -2.75
C ASP A 11 -7.50 24.22 -1.60
N ASP A 12 -8.56 24.98 -1.77
CA ASP A 12 -9.10 25.81 -0.70
C ASP A 12 -9.40 24.99 0.56
N GLY A 13 -8.88 25.43 1.69
CA GLY A 13 -8.99 24.73 2.97
C GLY A 13 -7.88 23.73 3.28
N VAL A 14 -6.97 23.46 2.33
CA VAL A 14 -5.75 22.69 2.61
C VAL A 14 -4.67 23.62 3.16
N PRO A 15 -4.20 23.45 4.42
CA PRO A 15 -3.22 24.34 5.00
C PRO A 15 -1.82 24.07 4.44
N ALA A 16 -0.98 25.09 4.38
CA ALA A 16 0.43 24.94 4.01
C ALA A 16 1.25 24.12 5.03
N SER A 17 0.80 24.12 6.29
CA SER A 17 1.41 23.37 7.40
C SER A 17 0.35 22.92 8.38
N LEU A 18 0.55 21.76 8.97
CA LEU A 18 -0.25 21.19 10.07
C LEU A 18 0.47 21.30 11.43
N ALA A 19 1.70 21.82 11.43
CA ALA A 19 2.44 22.01 12.67
C ALA A 19 1.80 23.05 13.60
N PRO A 20 1.81 22.83 14.94
CA PRO A 20 2.40 21.67 15.61
C PRO A 20 1.51 20.42 15.53
N TYR A 21 2.14 19.27 15.25
CA TYR A 21 1.41 18.00 15.27
C TYR A 21 1.03 17.59 16.69
N PRO A 22 -0.12 16.92 16.89
CA PRO A 22 -0.54 16.49 18.22
C PRO A 22 0.41 15.42 18.76
N THR A 23 0.77 15.55 20.04
CA THR A 23 1.60 14.58 20.78
C THR A 23 0.74 13.43 21.29
N LYS A 24 0.24 12.60 20.36
CA LYS A 24 -0.60 11.44 20.70
C LYS A 24 -0.23 10.22 19.88
N PRO A 25 -0.39 9.00 20.43
CA PRO A 25 -0.19 7.78 19.67
C PRO A 25 -1.31 7.54 18.65
N LEU A 26 -1.06 6.75 17.61
CA LEU A 26 -2.02 6.49 16.54
C LEU A 26 -3.36 5.92 17.04
N HIS A 27 -3.34 5.07 18.06
CA HIS A 27 -4.57 4.45 18.59
C HIS A 27 -5.53 5.46 19.23
N ALA A 28 -5.06 6.64 19.61
CA ALA A 28 -5.92 7.71 20.14
C ALA A 28 -7.01 8.12 19.12
N PHE A 29 -6.77 8.01 17.81
CA PHE A 29 -7.81 8.28 16.82
C PHE A 29 -9.02 7.34 16.94
N LEU A 30 -8.79 6.05 17.27
CA LEU A 30 -9.90 5.13 17.51
C LEU A 30 -10.68 5.49 18.78
N GLU A 31 -9.99 5.86 19.84
CA GLU A 31 -10.59 6.28 21.10
C GLU A 31 -11.43 7.56 20.95
N GLU A 32 -10.87 8.56 20.25
CA GLU A 32 -11.57 9.81 19.93
C GLU A 32 -12.81 9.57 19.08
N SER A 33 -12.69 8.74 18.04
CA SER A 33 -13.82 8.39 17.18
C SER A 33 -14.89 7.56 17.92
N ALA A 34 -14.48 6.66 18.83
CA ALA A 34 -15.40 5.92 19.68
C ALA A 34 -16.13 6.82 20.68
N ALA A 35 -15.46 7.85 21.20
CA ALA A 35 -16.09 8.85 22.05
C ALA A 35 -17.06 9.76 21.29
N LYS A 36 -16.67 10.21 20.07
CA LYS A 36 -17.44 11.18 19.27
C LYS A 36 -18.59 10.52 18.48
N TYR A 37 -18.37 9.30 17.99
CA TYR A 37 -19.29 8.57 17.10
C TYR A 37 -19.56 7.13 17.57
N PRO A 38 -19.91 6.89 18.84
CA PRO A 38 -19.93 5.55 19.45
C PRO A 38 -20.76 4.52 18.68
N ASP A 39 -21.91 4.93 18.19
CA ASP A 39 -22.90 4.04 17.57
C ASP A 39 -22.81 4.01 16.03
N ARG A 40 -21.86 4.76 15.45
CA ARG A 40 -21.58 4.70 14.01
C ARG A 40 -20.82 3.41 13.65
N PRO A 41 -21.07 2.83 12.46
CA PRO A 41 -20.28 1.73 11.96
C PRO A 41 -18.79 2.08 11.88
N CYS A 42 -17.93 1.26 12.47
CA CYS A 42 -16.48 1.28 12.26
C CYS A 42 -16.13 0.31 11.13
N THR A 43 -16.61 -0.94 11.19
CA THR A 43 -16.42 -1.91 10.13
C THR A 43 -17.73 -2.55 9.69
N ILE A 44 -17.86 -2.80 8.38
CA ILE A 44 -18.95 -3.54 7.78
C ILE A 44 -18.36 -4.72 7.00
N PHE A 45 -18.71 -5.94 7.39
CA PHE A 45 -18.19 -7.16 6.79
C PHE A 45 -19.29 -8.18 6.55
N LYS A 46 -19.60 -8.48 5.27
CA LYS A 46 -20.61 -9.48 4.87
C LYS A 46 -21.98 -9.31 5.56
N GLY A 47 -22.33 -8.09 5.92
CA GLY A 47 -23.57 -7.74 6.61
C GLY A 47 -23.47 -7.58 8.12
N ARG A 48 -22.38 -8.01 8.75
CA ARG A 48 -22.10 -7.69 10.16
C ARG A 48 -21.53 -6.30 10.28
N VAL A 49 -22.03 -5.55 11.21
CA VAL A 49 -21.55 -4.22 11.60
C VAL A 49 -20.90 -4.32 12.98
N ILE A 50 -19.73 -3.71 13.12
CA ILE A 50 -19.09 -3.42 14.41
C ILE A 50 -19.05 -1.90 14.53
N THR A 51 -19.64 -1.36 15.58
CA THR A 51 -19.63 0.07 15.87
C THR A 51 -18.27 0.54 16.39
N TYR A 52 -18.05 1.86 16.42
CA TYR A 52 -16.82 2.43 17.01
C TYR A 52 -16.68 2.08 18.50
N ARG A 53 -17.77 2.10 19.26
CA ARG A 53 -17.79 1.66 20.67
C ARG A 53 -17.34 0.21 20.82
N GLU A 54 -17.92 -0.70 20.02
CA GLU A 54 -17.59 -2.12 20.03
C GLU A 54 -16.15 -2.36 19.57
N MET A 55 -15.69 -1.66 18.52
CA MET A 55 -14.32 -1.77 18.01
C MET A 55 -13.30 -1.34 19.06
N ASN A 56 -13.59 -0.24 19.77
CA ASN A 56 -12.75 0.23 20.86
C ASN A 56 -12.69 -0.77 22.02
N ASP A 57 -13.83 -1.32 22.46
CA ASP A 57 -13.92 -2.35 23.51
C ASP A 57 -13.15 -3.62 23.11
N LEU A 58 -13.37 -4.13 21.87
CA LEU A 58 -12.69 -5.33 21.38
C LEU A 58 -11.17 -5.13 21.27
N SER A 59 -10.71 -3.95 20.86
CA SER A 59 -9.27 -3.66 20.80
C SER A 59 -8.65 -3.47 22.20
N ASP A 60 -9.40 -2.95 23.18
CA ASP A 60 -8.98 -2.89 24.58
C ASP A 60 -8.86 -4.29 25.20
N ARG A 61 -9.84 -5.18 24.95
CA ARG A 61 -9.77 -6.58 25.37
C ARG A 61 -8.59 -7.32 24.70
N MET A 62 -8.33 -7.03 23.43
CA MET A 62 -7.19 -7.60 22.73
C MET A 62 -5.86 -7.13 23.34
N ALA A 63 -5.76 -5.86 23.73
CA ALA A 63 -4.58 -5.33 24.42
C ALA A 63 -4.39 -6.01 25.79
N ALA A 64 -5.46 -6.18 26.55
CA ALA A 64 -5.44 -6.92 27.83
C ALA A 64 -4.98 -8.38 27.63
N ALA A 65 -5.55 -9.05 26.62
CA ALA A 65 -5.19 -10.42 26.29
C ALA A 65 -3.70 -10.56 25.89
N LEU A 66 -3.19 -9.64 25.06
CA LEU A 66 -1.77 -9.64 24.67
C LEU A 66 -0.84 -9.41 25.86
N ALA A 67 -1.17 -8.48 26.75
CA ALA A 67 -0.41 -8.23 27.97
C ALA A 67 -0.42 -9.46 28.91
N ALA A 68 -1.58 -10.12 29.08
CA ALA A 68 -1.70 -11.37 29.84
C ALA A 68 -0.88 -12.53 29.22
N GLN A 69 -0.68 -12.51 27.88
CA GLN A 69 0.23 -13.43 27.18
C GLN A 69 1.70 -12.98 27.25
N GLY A 70 2.02 -11.95 28.04
CA GLY A 70 3.38 -11.49 28.30
C GLY A 70 3.95 -10.56 27.22
N VAL A 71 3.12 -9.97 26.36
CA VAL A 71 3.55 -8.90 25.46
C VAL A 71 3.84 -7.64 26.27
N LYS A 72 5.04 -7.09 26.08
CA LYS A 72 5.52 -5.88 26.75
C LYS A 72 5.62 -4.72 25.74
N PRO A 73 5.67 -3.47 26.21
CA PRO A 73 5.97 -2.33 25.34
C PRO A 73 7.23 -2.56 24.51
N GLY A 74 7.13 -2.29 23.20
CA GLY A 74 8.19 -2.51 22.23
C GLY A 74 8.29 -3.93 21.65
N ASP A 75 7.56 -4.92 22.18
CA ASP A 75 7.53 -6.26 21.61
C ASP A 75 6.81 -6.26 20.24
N ARG A 76 7.39 -6.99 19.28
CA ARG A 76 6.82 -7.16 17.95
C ARG A 76 5.77 -8.24 17.95
N VAL A 77 4.57 -7.91 17.46
CA VAL A 77 3.46 -8.86 17.32
C VAL A 77 3.05 -8.95 15.85
N GLY A 78 3.04 -10.18 15.32
CA GLY A 78 2.70 -10.43 13.93
C GLY A 78 1.19 -10.38 13.67
N ILE A 79 0.81 -9.89 12.48
CA ILE A 79 -0.56 -10.01 11.96
C ILE A 79 -0.51 -10.71 10.61
N PHE A 80 -1.19 -11.85 10.48
CA PHE A 80 -1.34 -12.60 9.23
C PHE A 80 -2.82 -12.82 8.93
N ILE A 81 -3.51 -11.72 8.64
CA ILE A 81 -4.97 -11.65 8.50
C ILE A 81 -5.30 -10.81 7.25
N PRO A 82 -6.26 -11.24 6.39
CA PRO A 82 -6.73 -10.43 5.28
C PRO A 82 -7.62 -9.27 5.77
N ASN A 83 -8.17 -8.50 4.81
CA ASN A 83 -9.09 -7.38 5.12
C ASN A 83 -10.37 -7.88 5.80
N THR A 84 -10.32 -7.99 7.11
CA THR A 84 -11.45 -8.39 7.97
C THR A 84 -11.47 -7.53 9.24
N PRO A 85 -12.59 -7.47 9.96
CA PRO A 85 -12.66 -6.72 11.23
C PRO A 85 -11.61 -7.14 12.26
N GLN A 86 -11.20 -8.42 12.24
CA GLN A 86 -10.15 -8.93 13.14
C GLN A 86 -8.82 -8.21 12.93
N PHE A 87 -8.47 -7.84 11.68
CA PHE A 87 -7.26 -7.06 11.44
C PHE A 87 -7.28 -5.74 12.22
N VAL A 88 -8.40 -5.02 12.18
CA VAL A 88 -8.57 -3.73 12.87
C VAL A 88 -8.49 -3.92 14.39
N ILE A 89 -9.19 -4.93 14.94
CA ILE A 89 -9.17 -5.27 16.38
C ILE A 89 -7.73 -5.54 16.84
N VAL A 90 -7.01 -6.39 16.10
CA VAL A 90 -5.65 -6.81 16.45
C VAL A 90 -4.67 -5.66 16.30
N PHE A 91 -4.76 -4.90 15.20
CA PHE A 91 -3.89 -3.74 14.96
C PHE A 91 -3.95 -2.74 16.11
N TYR A 92 -5.14 -2.27 16.43
CA TYR A 92 -5.30 -1.31 17.54
C TYR A 92 -5.04 -1.97 18.92
N GLY A 93 -5.35 -3.25 19.08
CA GLY A 93 -5.03 -3.99 20.29
C GLY A 93 -3.54 -4.08 20.56
N ILE A 94 -2.71 -4.33 19.55
CA ILE A 94 -1.24 -4.33 19.67
C ILE A 94 -0.74 -2.94 20.07
N LEU A 95 -1.18 -1.89 19.39
CA LEU A 95 -0.76 -0.52 19.69
C LEU A 95 -1.16 -0.08 21.11
N LYS A 96 -2.36 -0.45 21.55
CA LYS A 96 -2.85 -0.18 22.91
C LYS A 96 -2.13 -0.98 24.00
N ALA A 97 -1.54 -2.11 23.64
CA ALA A 97 -0.65 -2.88 24.51
C ALA A 97 0.80 -2.35 24.53
N GLY A 98 1.08 -1.25 23.81
CA GLY A 98 2.43 -0.71 23.62
C GLY A 98 3.30 -1.55 22.68
N GLY A 99 2.73 -2.54 21.99
CA GLY A 99 3.44 -3.41 21.07
C GLY A 99 3.67 -2.80 19.69
N VAL A 100 4.58 -3.39 18.93
CA VAL A 100 4.94 -3.02 17.57
C VAL A 100 4.24 -3.96 16.57
N VAL A 101 3.44 -3.41 15.69
CA VAL A 101 2.77 -4.20 14.64
C VAL A 101 3.77 -4.68 13.61
N VAL A 102 3.67 -5.95 13.20
CA VAL A 102 4.38 -6.49 12.04
C VAL A 102 3.37 -7.21 11.15
N ALA A 103 2.84 -6.47 10.17
CA ALA A 103 1.87 -7.03 9.24
C ALA A 103 2.59 -7.85 8.15
N THR A 104 2.10 -9.06 7.92
CA THR A 104 2.69 -10.00 6.96
C THR A 104 1.74 -10.20 5.79
N ASN A 105 2.29 -10.18 4.58
CA ASN A 105 1.52 -10.41 3.35
C ASN A 105 1.05 -11.88 3.28
N PRO A 106 -0.27 -12.15 3.22
CA PRO A 106 -0.80 -13.52 3.13
C PRO A 106 -0.38 -14.30 1.87
N LEU A 107 0.20 -13.64 0.89
CA LEU A 107 0.70 -14.28 -0.34
C LEU A 107 2.20 -14.60 -0.29
N TYR A 108 2.89 -14.28 0.81
CA TYR A 108 4.30 -14.63 0.95
C TYR A 108 4.51 -16.15 0.92
N SER A 109 5.59 -16.55 0.27
CA SER A 109 6.08 -17.92 0.31
C SER A 109 6.56 -18.31 1.73
N PRO A 110 6.66 -19.59 2.06
CA PRO A 110 7.22 -20.04 3.35
C PRO A 110 8.61 -19.44 3.64
N ARG A 111 9.45 -19.28 2.62
CA ARG A 111 10.78 -18.67 2.74
C ARG A 111 10.71 -17.20 3.14
N GLU A 112 9.82 -16.43 2.52
CA GLU A 112 9.64 -15.01 2.85
C GLU A 112 9.05 -14.83 4.25
N ILE A 113 8.09 -15.68 4.64
CA ILE A 113 7.54 -15.70 6.00
C ILE A 113 8.64 -16.00 7.01
N THR A 114 9.42 -17.06 6.80
CA THR A 114 10.52 -17.45 7.70
C THR A 114 11.55 -16.32 7.83
N HIS A 115 11.89 -15.65 6.72
CA HIS A 115 12.78 -14.49 6.75
C HIS A 115 12.22 -13.37 7.63
N GLN A 116 10.96 -12.97 7.40
CA GLN A 116 10.33 -11.90 8.18
C GLN A 116 10.22 -12.25 9.66
N LEU A 117 9.87 -13.50 10.02
CA LEU A 117 9.81 -13.96 11.41
C LEU A 117 11.17 -13.89 12.10
N LYS A 118 12.26 -14.29 11.41
CA LYS A 118 13.62 -14.23 11.95
C LYS A 118 14.12 -12.81 12.11
N ASP A 119 13.93 -11.98 11.10
CA ASP A 119 14.43 -10.60 11.09
C ASP A 119 13.71 -9.73 12.12
N SER A 120 12.37 -9.82 12.17
CA SER A 120 11.56 -9.04 13.12
C SER A 120 11.64 -9.53 14.56
N GLY A 121 12.01 -10.79 14.78
CA GLY A 121 12.03 -11.40 16.09
C GLY A 121 10.65 -11.53 16.75
N ILE A 122 9.61 -11.73 15.95
CA ILE A 122 8.24 -11.94 16.43
C ILE A 122 8.18 -13.20 17.31
N GLU A 123 7.66 -13.05 18.53
CA GLU A 123 7.40 -14.18 19.44
C GLU A 123 5.94 -14.63 19.41
N ARG A 124 5.02 -13.75 19.04
CA ARG A 124 3.57 -13.99 18.93
C ARG A 124 3.00 -13.44 17.65
N MET A 125 2.09 -14.18 17.03
CA MET A 125 1.43 -13.76 15.81
C MET A 125 -0.05 -14.08 15.85
N VAL A 126 -0.89 -13.14 15.41
CA VAL A 126 -2.31 -13.40 15.20
C VAL A 126 -2.53 -13.80 13.75
N VAL A 127 -3.18 -14.95 13.55
CA VAL A 127 -3.30 -15.56 12.21
C VAL A 127 -4.74 -15.96 11.91
N MET A 128 -5.19 -15.75 10.66
CA MET A 128 -6.44 -16.33 10.17
C MET A 128 -6.29 -17.85 9.99
N SER A 129 -7.26 -18.61 10.45
CA SER A 129 -7.19 -20.07 10.58
C SER A 129 -6.79 -20.80 9.28
N ASN A 130 -7.21 -20.34 8.11
CA ASN A 130 -6.82 -20.94 6.83
C ASN A 130 -5.32 -20.78 6.48
N PHE A 131 -4.60 -19.94 7.21
CA PHE A 131 -3.16 -19.77 7.06
C PHE A 131 -2.37 -20.41 8.21
N TYR A 132 -3.05 -20.99 9.18
CA TYR A 132 -2.42 -21.54 10.38
C TYR A 132 -1.29 -22.52 10.04
N GLN A 133 -1.57 -23.50 9.18
CA GLN A 133 -0.60 -24.51 8.80
C GLN A 133 0.64 -23.92 8.13
N ARG A 134 0.46 -22.92 7.25
CA ARG A 134 1.56 -22.23 6.57
C ARG A 134 2.51 -21.56 7.57
N ILE A 135 1.98 -20.95 8.63
CA ILE A 135 2.81 -20.34 9.66
C ILE A 135 3.49 -21.41 10.52
N LYS A 136 2.81 -22.52 10.85
CA LYS A 136 3.43 -23.64 11.56
C LYS A 136 4.61 -24.25 10.78
N GLU A 137 4.52 -24.33 9.46
CA GLU A 137 5.62 -24.76 8.59
C GLU A 137 6.81 -23.78 8.58
N ALA A 138 6.53 -22.47 8.69
CA ALA A 138 7.56 -21.43 8.73
C ALA A 138 8.15 -21.18 10.13
N GLN A 139 7.49 -21.65 11.19
CA GLN A 139 7.85 -21.43 12.60
C GLN A 139 9.21 -22.04 13.01
N PRO A 140 9.60 -23.26 12.59
CA PRO A 140 10.84 -23.89 13.03
C PRO A 140 12.08 -23.01 12.76
N GLY A 141 12.93 -22.89 13.79
CA GLY A 141 14.15 -22.08 13.70
C GLY A 141 13.92 -20.57 13.72
N THR A 142 12.72 -20.11 14.08
CA THR A 142 12.37 -18.71 14.35
C THR A 142 12.17 -18.48 15.85
N GLN A 143 11.90 -17.24 16.26
CA GLN A 143 11.60 -16.89 17.65
C GLN A 143 10.10 -17.01 17.99
N LEU A 144 9.26 -17.36 17.02
CA LEU A 144 7.81 -17.47 17.18
C LEU A 144 7.45 -18.60 18.15
N LYS A 145 6.87 -18.24 19.30
CA LYS A 145 6.52 -19.16 20.39
C LYS A 145 5.09 -19.69 20.29
N SER A 146 4.14 -18.80 19.97
CA SER A 146 2.72 -19.15 19.95
C SER A 146 1.94 -18.36 18.91
N LEU A 147 0.82 -18.95 18.46
CA LEU A 147 -0.13 -18.34 17.55
C LEU A 147 -1.44 -18.05 18.28
N ILE A 148 -2.03 -16.90 17.97
CA ILE A 148 -3.40 -16.55 18.31
C ILE A 148 -4.21 -16.68 17.03
N VAL A 149 -5.14 -17.63 16.99
CA VAL A 149 -5.84 -18.02 15.77
C VAL A 149 -7.27 -17.46 15.77
N THR A 150 -7.69 -16.89 14.67
CA THR A 150 -9.07 -16.39 14.47
C THR A 150 -9.72 -17.03 13.24
N LYS A 151 -11.03 -17.21 13.26
CA LYS A 151 -11.81 -17.77 12.15
C LYS A 151 -12.64 -16.67 11.48
N ILE A 152 -12.72 -16.71 10.16
CA ILE A 152 -13.52 -15.73 9.40
C ILE A 152 -14.99 -15.75 9.82
N LYS A 153 -15.54 -16.94 10.16
CA LYS A 153 -16.95 -17.12 10.55
C LYS A 153 -17.33 -16.33 11.81
N GLU A 154 -16.37 -16.01 12.67
CA GLU A 154 -16.57 -15.25 13.91
C GLU A 154 -17.02 -13.81 13.62
N GLN A 155 -16.77 -13.32 12.43
CA GLN A 155 -17.18 -11.99 11.98
C GLN A 155 -18.27 -12.02 10.90
N LEU A 156 -18.90 -13.17 10.66
CA LEU A 156 -20.08 -13.28 9.84
C LEU A 156 -21.36 -13.07 10.67
N PRO A 157 -22.47 -12.63 10.07
CA PRO A 157 -23.78 -12.68 10.71
C PRO A 157 -24.08 -14.11 11.17
N PRO A 158 -24.83 -14.31 12.28
CA PRO A 158 -24.99 -15.63 12.91
C PRO A 158 -25.41 -16.74 11.95
N VAL A 159 -26.39 -16.49 11.09
CA VAL A 159 -26.88 -17.48 10.12
C VAL A 159 -25.80 -17.82 9.08
N LEU A 160 -25.12 -16.81 8.55
CA LEU A 160 -24.03 -17.02 7.59
C LEU A 160 -22.83 -17.72 8.25
N GLY A 161 -22.53 -17.40 9.49
CA GLY A 161 -21.48 -18.08 10.26
C GLY A 161 -21.76 -19.56 10.48
N LEU A 162 -23.02 -19.91 10.79
CA LEU A 162 -23.46 -21.30 10.92
C LEU A 162 -23.36 -22.05 9.57
N LEU A 163 -23.90 -21.46 8.50
CA LEU A 163 -23.82 -22.05 7.15
C LEU A 163 -22.38 -22.22 6.68
N PHE A 164 -21.53 -21.22 6.92
CA PHE A 164 -20.11 -21.31 6.62
C PHE A 164 -19.45 -22.47 7.38
N GLY A 165 -19.74 -22.59 8.66
CA GLY A 165 -19.21 -23.68 9.51
C GLY A 165 -19.59 -25.08 8.98
N LEU A 166 -20.83 -25.24 8.51
CA LEU A 166 -21.32 -26.52 8.00
C LEU A 166 -20.83 -26.85 6.58
N LEU A 167 -20.73 -25.84 5.69
CA LEU A 167 -20.56 -26.08 4.26
C LEU A 167 -19.17 -25.72 3.72
N ARG A 168 -18.47 -24.76 4.34
CA ARG A 168 -17.26 -24.17 3.78
C ARG A 168 -16.03 -24.23 4.66
N GLU A 169 -16.18 -24.29 5.98
CA GLU A 169 -15.06 -24.20 6.94
C GLU A 169 -13.94 -25.21 6.63
N LYS A 170 -14.30 -26.46 6.36
CA LYS A 170 -13.33 -27.52 5.97
C LYS A 170 -12.77 -27.28 4.57
N LYS A 171 -13.62 -26.96 3.62
CA LYS A 171 -13.26 -26.81 2.19
C LYS A 171 -12.30 -25.62 1.99
N GLU A 172 -12.48 -24.54 2.74
CA GLU A 172 -11.67 -23.31 2.64
C GLU A 172 -10.48 -23.30 3.62
N GLY A 173 -10.20 -24.43 4.29
CA GLY A 173 -9.02 -24.61 5.16
C GLY A 173 -9.13 -23.91 6.52
N HIS A 174 -10.34 -23.51 6.93
CA HIS A 174 -10.56 -22.85 8.22
C HIS A 174 -10.77 -23.82 9.39
N TYR A 175 -10.93 -25.11 9.10
CA TYR A 175 -11.00 -26.14 10.13
C TYR A 175 -9.58 -26.58 10.51
N VAL A 176 -9.14 -26.17 11.70
CA VAL A 176 -7.80 -26.45 12.21
C VAL A 176 -7.87 -26.90 13.67
N GLU A 177 -6.97 -27.81 14.05
CA GLU A 177 -6.71 -28.19 15.42
C GLU A 177 -5.46 -27.44 15.88
N LEU A 178 -5.56 -26.77 17.03
CA LEU A 178 -4.46 -25.98 17.54
C LEU A 178 -3.43 -26.88 18.21
N ALA A 179 -2.16 -26.62 17.94
CA ALA A 179 -1.06 -27.22 18.69
C ALA A 179 -1.01 -26.68 20.13
N ALA A 180 -0.36 -27.42 21.01
CA ALA A 180 -0.19 -26.99 22.39
C ALA A 180 0.51 -25.63 22.49
N GLY A 181 -0.08 -24.71 23.25
CA GLY A 181 0.39 -23.33 23.42
C GLY A 181 -0.21 -22.32 22.44
N ASP A 182 -0.89 -22.75 21.37
CA ASP A 182 -1.65 -21.87 20.49
C ASP A 182 -3.06 -21.63 21.05
N LEU A 183 -3.64 -20.46 20.79
CA LEU A 183 -4.88 -20.01 21.43
C LEU A 183 -5.91 -19.51 20.41
N TRP A 184 -7.20 -19.65 20.73
CA TRP A 184 -8.25 -19.00 19.96
C TRP A 184 -8.41 -17.54 20.38
N MET A 185 -8.44 -16.63 19.40
CA MET A 185 -8.64 -15.19 19.64
C MET A 185 -9.96 -14.93 20.36
N GLN A 186 -11.04 -15.62 19.99
CA GLN A 186 -12.35 -15.44 20.61
C GLN A 186 -12.36 -15.82 22.09
N ASP A 187 -11.66 -16.89 22.47
CA ASP A 187 -11.54 -17.28 23.87
C ASP A 187 -10.77 -16.24 24.69
N LEU A 188 -9.74 -15.64 24.09
CA LEU A 188 -8.99 -14.55 24.71
C LEU A 188 -9.88 -13.32 24.91
N LEU A 189 -10.61 -12.89 23.86
CA LEU A 189 -11.53 -11.75 23.94
C LEU A 189 -12.67 -11.98 24.92
N ALA A 190 -13.14 -13.22 25.09
CA ALA A 190 -14.18 -13.56 26.04
C ALA A 190 -13.69 -13.58 27.50
N ARG A 191 -12.41 -13.92 27.74
CA ARG A 191 -11.80 -14.00 29.08
C ARG A 191 -11.36 -12.66 29.63
N HIS A 192 -11.11 -11.67 28.77
CA HIS A 192 -10.60 -10.35 29.16
C HIS A 192 -11.64 -9.26 28.97
N THR A 193 -11.57 -8.25 29.80
CA THR A 193 -12.40 -7.05 29.75
C THR A 193 -11.58 -5.84 29.28
N ALA A 194 -12.25 -4.82 28.77
CA ALA A 194 -11.59 -3.56 28.38
C ALA A 194 -10.91 -2.85 29.58
N ALA A 195 -11.43 -3.05 30.79
CA ALA A 195 -10.87 -2.45 32.01
C ALA A 195 -9.49 -3.04 32.40
N GLU A 196 -9.16 -4.25 31.91
CA GLU A 196 -7.86 -4.92 32.13
C GLU A 196 -6.78 -4.43 31.16
N ARG A 197 -7.10 -3.55 30.22
CA ARG A 197 -6.11 -2.95 29.33
C ARG A 197 -4.98 -2.31 30.14
N PRO A 198 -3.70 -2.56 29.79
CA PRO A 198 -2.58 -1.92 30.47
C PRO A 198 -2.66 -0.40 30.37
N LYS A 199 -2.47 0.29 31.50
CA LYS A 199 -2.37 1.75 31.53
C LYS A 199 -0.93 2.15 31.20
N LEU A 200 -0.66 2.36 29.93
CA LEU A 200 0.64 2.71 29.39
C LEU A 200 0.64 4.17 28.90
N ASP A 201 1.75 4.83 29.09
CA ASP A 201 2.04 6.15 28.52
C ASP A 201 2.83 5.96 27.21
N VAL A 202 2.11 5.57 26.15
CA VAL A 202 2.70 5.35 24.82
C VAL A 202 3.08 6.68 24.20
N GLN A 203 4.36 6.86 23.93
CA GLN A 203 4.90 8.11 23.41
C GLN A 203 4.78 8.20 21.88
N PRO A 204 4.69 9.40 21.29
CA PRO A 204 4.68 9.59 19.84
C PRO A 204 5.91 9.01 19.13
N ASP A 205 7.06 9.01 19.79
CA ASP A 205 8.33 8.50 19.26
C ASP A 205 8.50 6.99 19.43
N ASP A 206 7.61 6.31 20.15
CA ASP A 206 7.62 4.85 20.24
C ASP A 206 7.36 4.22 18.87
N VAL A 207 8.04 3.11 18.61
CA VAL A 207 7.86 2.35 17.36
C VAL A 207 6.47 1.71 17.36
N ALA A 208 5.68 2.04 16.36
CA ALA A 208 4.32 1.50 16.19
C ALA A 208 4.26 0.34 15.19
N LEU A 209 5.15 0.37 14.18
CA LEU A 209 5.06 -0.52 13.04
C LEU A 209 6.45 -0.84 12.48
N LEU A 210 6.69 -2.11 12.15
CA LEU A 210 7.71 -2.52 11.19
C LEU A 210 7.02 -2.84 9.86
N GLN A 211 7.12 -1.92 8.90
CA GLN A 211 6.54 -2.11 7.58
C GLN A 211 7.52 -2.84 6.67
N TYR A 212 7.26 -4.12 6.41
CA TYR A 212 8.07 -4.90 5.47
C TYR A 212 7.69 -4.58 4.03
N SER A 213 8.68 -4.20 3.24
CA SER A 213 8.54 -3.97 1.81
C SER A 213 9.40 -4.95 1.03
N GLY A 214 8.86 -5.48 -0.07
CA GLY A 214 9.63 -6.25 -1.03
C GLY A 214 10.61 -5.33 -1.77
N GLY A 215 11.86 -5.27 -1.31
CA GLY A 215 12.89 -4.52 -1.99
C GLY A 215 13.12 -5.04 -3.42
N THR A 216 13.47 -4.16 -4.34
CA THR A 216 13.86 -4.53 -5.72
C THR A 216 15.14 -5.35 -5.78
N THR A 217 15.89 -5.44 -4.67
CA THR A 217 17.26 -6.00 -4.61
C THR A 217 17.43 -7.26 -3.77
N GLY A 218 16.37 -7.84 -3.18
CA GLY A 218 16.55 -9.03 -2.34
C GLY A 218 15.41 -9.29 -1.35
N LEU A 219 15.77 -9.73 -0.15
CA LEU A 219 14.85 -10.00 0.95
C LEU A 219 14.16 -8.71 1.42
N SER A 220 12.91 -8.84 1.89
CA SER A 220 12.15 -7.70 2.40
C SER A 220 12.82 -7.09 3.63
N LYS A 221 12.77 -5.74 3.73
CA LYS A 221 13.33 -4.96 4.82
C LYS A 221 12.22 -4.35 5.67
N GLY A 222 12.39 -4.33 6.98
CA GLY A 222 11.43 -3.72 7.91
C GLY A 222 11.71 -2.23 8.10
N ALA A 223 10.87 -1.35 7.56
CA ALA A 223 10.93 0.09 7.84
C ALA A 223 10.39 0.37 9.25
N VAL A 224 11.18 1.04 10.07
CA VAL A 224 10.84 1.40 11.46
C VAL A 224 10.01 2.67 11.47
N VAL A 225 8.74 2.56 11.83
CA VAL A 225 7.76 3.66 11.79
C VAL A 225 7.23 3.93 13.20
N THR A 226 7.29 5.18 13.65
CA THR A 226 6.79 5.60 14.96
C THR A 226 5.30 5.97 14.91
N HIS A 227 4.69 6.10 16.09
CA HIS A 227 3.34 6.65 16.20
C HIS A 227 3.26 8.07 15.62
N ALA A 228 4.27 8.91 15.86
CA ALA A 228 4.33 10.26 15.30
C ALA A 228 4.29 10.26 13.76
N CYS A 229 5.07 9.39 13.12
CA CYS A 229 5.06 9.26 11.65
C CYS A 229 3.66 8.91 11.11
N LEU A 230 3.01 7.93 11.72
CA LEU A 230 1.68 7.46 11.32
C LEU A 230 0.59 8.51 11.60
N THR A 231 0.66 9.18 12.76
CA THR A 231 -0.27 10.26 13.14
C THR A 231 -0.14 11.44 12.19
N ALA A 232 1.09 11.86 11.89
CA ALA A 232 1.34 12.96 10.97
C ALA A 232 0.79 12.66 9.58
N ASN A 233 1.11 11.49 9.01
CA ASN A 233 0.63 11.15 7.66
C ASN A 233 -0.90 10.97 7.61
N THR A 234 -1.50 10.41 8.65
CA THR A 234 -2.97 10.34 8.76
C THR A 234 -3.61 11.72 8.69
N LEU A 235 -3.04 12.71 9.38
CA LEU A 235 -3.54 14.09 9.38
C LEU A 235 -3.24 14.81 8.05
N GLN A 236 -2.09 14.57 7.42
CA GLN A 236 -1.76 15.09 6.09
C GLN A 236 -2.79 14.62 5.06
N ILE A 237 -3.11 13.31 5.02
CA ILE A 237 -4.12 12.75 4.13
C ILE A 237 -5.50 13.33 4.42
N ARG A 238 -5.86 13.46 5.70
CA ARG A 238 -7.15 14.04 6.12
C ARG A 238 -7.30 15.49 5.67
N SER A 239 -6.25 16.30 5.80
CA SER A 239 -6.26 17.69 5.37
C SER A 239 -6.32 17.86 3.85
N TRP A 240 -5.85 16.86 3.09
CA TRP A 240 -5.84 16.87 1.63
C TRP A 240 -7.22 16.65 0.99
N LEU A 241 -8.22 16.27 1.78
CA LEU A 241 -9.59 16.03 1.32
C LEU A 241 -10.55 17.06 1.96
N PRO A 242 -10.54 18.33 1.49
CA PRO A 242 -11.47 19.34 1.99
C PRO A 242 -12.91 18.92 1.71
N GLY A 243 -13.83 19.26 2.62
CA GLY A 243 -15.24 18.89 2.52
C GLY A 243 -15.56 17.45 2.92
N MET A 244 -14.66 16.78 3.63
CA MET A 244 -14.93 15.51 4.32
C MET A 244 -16.06 15.66 5.34
N ARG A 245 -17.00 14.72 5.31
CA ARG A 245 -18.13 14.67 6.25
C ARG A 245 -17.83 13.69 7.37
N GLU A 246 -17.24 14.20 8.45
CA GLU A 246 -16.87 13.38 9.60
C GLU A 246 -18.06 12.56 10.13
N GLY A 247 -17.81 11.30 10.50
CA GLY A 247 -18.80 10.35 10.97
C GLY A 247 -19.81 9.88 9.91
N GLN A 248 -19.69 10.33 8.66
CA GLN A 248 -20.65 10.01 7.58
C GLN A 248 -20.01 9.33 6.37
N GLU A 249 -18.70 9.43 6.21
CA GLU A 249 -18.02 8.80 5.06
C GLU A 249 -17.99 7.28 5.20
N VAL A 250 -17.95 6.62 4.06
CA VAL A 250 -17.85 5.17 3.95
C VAL A 250 -16.69 4.85 3.01
N THR A 251 -15.69 4.16 3.51
CA THR A 251 -14.49 3.78 2.76
C THR A 251 -14.57 2.33 2.31
N LEU A 252 -14.41 2.08 1.01
CA LEU A 252 -14.28 0.73 0.47
C LEU A 252 -12.86 0.22 0.69
N MET A 253 -12.68 -0.75 1.58
CA MET A 253 -11.39 -1.33 1.93
C MET A 253 -11.05 -2.53 1.05
N ALA A 254 -10.71 -2.26 -0.21
CA ALA A 254 -10.26 -3.25 -1.18
C ALA A 254 -8.73 -3.35 -1.27
N ILE A 255 -8.00 -2.35 -0.78
CA ILE A 255 -6.53 -2.39 -0.70
C ILE A 255 -6.11 -3.20 0.52
N PRO A 256 -5.04 -4.03 0.41
CA PRO A 256 -4.59 -4.85 1.52
C PRO A 256 -4.18 -4.05 2.76
N LEU A 257 -4.74 -4.39 3.92
CA LEU A 257 -4.42 -3.76 5.21
C LEU A 257 -3.00 -4.06 5.72
N PHE A 258 -2.36 -5.13 5.25
CA PHE A 258 -0.96 -5.42 5.57
C PHE A 258 0.03 -4.51 4.83
N HIS A 259 -0.42 -3.74 3.86
CA HIS A 259 0.38 -2.76 3.14
C HIS A 259 0.14 -1.35 3.71
N ALA A 260 1.20 -0.53 3.81
CA ALA A 260 1.11 0.83 4.37
C ALA A 260 -0.01 1.65 3.74
N TYR A 261 -0.25 1.52 2.43
CA TYR A 261 -1.32 2.22 1.73
C TYR A 261 -2.71 1.88 2.31
N GLY A 262 -3.06 0.60 2.45
CA GLY A 262 -4.33 0.19 3.06
C GLY A 262 -4.41 0.54 4.54
N MET A 263 -3.29 0.38 5.26
CA MET A 263 -3.21 0.60 6.70
C MET A 263 -3.37 2.09 7.06
N VAL A 264 -2.66 2.99 6.38
CA VAL A 264 -2.64 4.43 6.72
C VAL A 264 -3.68 5.20 5.93
N ALA A 265 -3.59 5.22 4.58
CA ALA A 265 -4.52 5.99 3.74
C ALA A 265 -5.91 5.37 3.64
N GLY A 266 -6.06 4.09 3.98
CA GLY A 266 -7.37 3.44 4.10
C GLY A 266 -7.87 3.47 5.54
N MET A 267 -7.31 2.63 6.42
CA MET A 267 -7.82 2.37 7.75
C MET A 267 -7.61 3.51 8.74
N ALA A 268 -6.35 3.94 8.95
CA ALA A 268 -6.06 4.95 9.97
C ALA A 268 -6.74 6.30 9.63
N PHE A 269 -6.70 6.70 8.36
CA PHE A 269 -7.42 7.85 7.86
C PHE A 269 -8.94 7.74 8.12
N ALA A 270 -9.59 6.63 7.71
CA ALA A 270 -11.02 6.43 7.93
C ALA A 270 -11.39 6.48 9.42
N VAL A 271 -10.61 5.80 10.27
CA VAL A 271 -10.80 5.81 11.72
C VAL A 271 -10.65 7.22 12.29
N SER A 272 -9.70 8.02 11.82
CA SER A 272 -9.47 9.38 12.33
C SER A 272 -10.63 10.36 12.10
N CYS A 273 -11.50 10.07 11.14
CA CYS A 273 -12.67 10.89 10.80
C CYS A 273 -14.01 10.19 11.06
N GLY A 274 -14.01 9.07 11.79
CA GLY A 274 -15.23 8.34 12.13
C GLY A 274 -15.94 7.69 10.93
N ALA A 275 -15.23 7.41 9.84
CA ALA A 275 -15.78 6.79 8.64
C ALA A 275 -15.98 5.27 8.82
N ALA A 276 -16.96 4.71 8.14
CA ALA A 276 -17.16 3.26 8.09
C ALA A 276 -16.19 2.61 7.09
N LEU A 277 -15.67 1.42 7.43
CA LEU A 277 -14.81 0.59 6.59
C LEU A 277 -15.63 -0.59 6.04
N VAL A 278 -15.96 -0.60 4.75
CA VAL A 278 -16.54 -1.76 4.07
C VAL A 278 -15.41 -2.70 3.69
N MET A 279 -15.29 -3.82 4.41
CA MET A 279 -14.14 -4.72 4.32
C MET A 279 -14.30 -5.71 3.16
N VAL A 280 -13.36 -5.69 2.20
CA VAL A 280 -13.30 -6.61 1.07
C VAL A 280 -12.08 -7.52 1.25
N PRO A 281 -12.28 -8.80 1.63
CA PRO A 281 -11.16 -9.70 1.94
C PRO A 281 -10.38 -10.16 0.70
N ASN A 282 -11.03 -10.21 -0.45
CA ASN A 282 -10.43 -10.58 -1.73
C ASN A 282 -10.87 -9.63 -2.85
N PRO A 283 -10.10 -8.58 -3.17
CA PRO A 283 -10.48 -7.62 -4.21
C PRO A 283 -10.46 -8.20 -5.65
N ARG A 284 -9.94 -9.41 -5.83
CA ARG A 284 -9.99 -10.13 -7.14
C ARG A 284 -11.36 -10.73 -7.41
N ASP A 285 -12.17 -10.93 -6.38
CA ASP A 285 -13.58 -11.26 -6.50
C ASP A 285 -14.36 -9.97 -6.79
N LEU A 286 -14.41 -9.62 -8.09
CA LEU A 286 -15.09 -8.40 -8.55
C LEU A 286 -16.58 -8.42 -8.28
N HIS A 287 -17.21 -9.61 -8.28
CA HIS A 287 -18.64 -9.72 -7.96
C HIS A 287 -18.89 -9.27 -6.52
N ASP A 288 -18.15 -9.82 -5.55
CA ASP A 288 -18.25 -9.42 -4.15
C ASP A 288 -17.94 -7.93 -3.94
N LEU A 289 -16.93 -7.43 -4.62
CA LEU A 289 -16.55 -6.00 -4.53
C LEU A 289 -17.69 -5.10 -5.05
N LEU A 290 -18.27 -5.41 -6.21
CA LEU A 290 -19.35 -4.63 -6.82
C LEU A 290 -20.63 -4.70 -6.00
N GLU A 291 -20.97 -5.86 -5.44
CA GLU A 291 -22.09 -6.02 -4.49
C GLU A 291 -21.90 -5.15 -3.25
N ASN A 292 -20.68 -5.09 -2.69
CA ASN A 292 -20.38 -4.22 -1.56
C ASN A 292 -20.53 -2.74 -1.93
N ILE A 293 -20.10 -2.30 -3.13
CA ILE A 293 -20.29 -0.94 -3.60
C ILE A 293 -21.80 -0.62 -3.73
N ASN A 294 -22.53 -1.48 -4.40
CA ASN A 294 -23.96 -1.29 -4.65
C ASN A 294 -24.76 -1.23 -3.35
N LYS A 295 -24.46 -2.11 -2.39
CA LYS A 295 -25.19 -2.26 -1.13
C LYS A 295 -24.84 -1.19 -0.09
N TYR A 296 -23.55 -0.96 0.15
CA TYR A 296 -23.09 -0.11 1.25
C TYR A 296 -22.77 1.31 0.84
N ARG A 297 -22.83 1.62 -0.47
CA ARG A 297 -22.73 2.97 -1.01
C ARG A 297 -21.47 3.71 -0.53
N PRO A 298 -20.25 3.15 -0.68
CA PRO A 298 -19.03 3.82 -0.26
C PRO A 298 -18.87 5.17 -0.96
N THR A 299 -18.35 6.14 -0.22
CA THR A 299 -18.07 7.50 -0.71
C THR A 299 -16.61 7.71 -1.07
N LEU A 300 -15.73 6.90 -0.46
CA LEU A 300 -14.28 6.92 -0.65
C LEU A 300 -13.78 5.56 -1.12
N PHE A 301 -12.94 5.55 -2.13
CA PHE A 301 -12.39 4.31 -2.65
C PHE A 301 -10.90 4.45 -2.96
N PRO A 302 -10.01 4.26 -1.96
CA PRO A 302 -8.60 4.09 -2.24
C PRO A 302 -8.38 2.78 -3.00
N GLY A 303 -7.63 2.82 -4.09
CA GLY A 303 -7.45 1.66 -4.97
C GLY A 303 -6.16 1.72 -5.78
N VAL A 304 -6.06 0.81 -6.75
CA VAL A 304 -4.93 0.71 -7.67
C VAL A 304 -5.41 0.70 -9.12
N PRO A 305 -4.60 1.14 -10.10
CA PRO A 305 -5.03 1.25 -11.49
C PRO A 305 -5.64 -0.03 -12.07
N THR A 306 -5.06 -1.19 -11.74
CA THR A 306 -5.55 -2.50 -12.20
C THR A 306 -6.96 -2.82 -11.71
N LEU A 307 -7.30 -2.38 -10.48
CA LEU A 307 -8.63 -2.60 -9.92
C LEU A 307 -9.67 -1.69 -10.58
N TYR A 308 -9.36 -0.42 -10.78
CA TYR A 308 -10.25 0.51 -11.51
C TYR A 308 -10.47 0.05 -12.95
N ASN A 309 -9.41 -0.40 -13.63
CA ASN A 309 -9.52 -0.93 -14.99
C ASN A 309 -10.37 -2.21 -15.04
N ALA A 310 -10.26 -3.10 -14.05
CA ALA A 310 -11.07 -4.31 -13.97
C ALA A 310 -12.57 -3.98 -13.77
N ILE A 311 -12.90 -2.98 -12.93
CA ILE A 311 -14.27 -2.49 -12.75
C ILE A 311 -14.80 -1.88 -14.06
N ASN A 312 -14.03 -1.01 -14.72
CA ASN A 312 -14.40 -0.39 -15.99
C ASN A 312 -14.76 -1.40 -17.08
N ASN A 313 -14.07 -2.55 -17.07
CA ASN A 313 -14.24 -3.59 -18.07
C ASN A 313 -15.21 -4.71 -17.67
N HIS A 314 -15.78 -4.66 -16.46
CA HIS A 314 -16.71 -5.70 -15.99
C HIS A 314 -18.01 -5.66 -16.79
N PRO A 315 -18.49 -6.81 -17.35
CA PRO A 315 -19.68 -6.85 -18.19
C PRO A 315 -20.93 -6.26 -17.52
N ASP A 316 -21.14 -6.60 -16.25
CA ASP A 316 -22.31 -6.12 -15.51
C ASP A 316 -22.24 -4.63 -15.14
N VAL A 317 -21.04 -4.05 -15.01
CA VAL A 317 -20.86 -2.60 -14.85
C VAL A 317 -21.21 -1.90 -16.17
N LYS A 318 -20.70 -2.41 -17.30
CA LYS A 318 -21.04 -1.88 -18.65
C LYS A 318 -22.54 -2.01 -18.95
N ALA A 319 -23.20 -3.04 -18.43
CA ALA A 319 -24.65 -3.24 -18.55
C ALA A 319 -25.48 -2.40 -17.57
N GLY A 320 -24.85 -1.60 -16.69
CA GLY A 320 -25.53 -0.74 -15.72
C GLY A 320 -26.21 -1.48 -14.56
N LYS A 321 -25.82 -2.73 -14.26
CA LYS A 321 -26.41 -3.51 -13.17
C LYS A 321 -26.03 -3.00 -11.78
N TYR A 322 -24.89 -2.32 -11.65
CA TYR A 322 -24.38 -1.79 -10.39
C TYR A 322 -24.39 -0.27 -10.37
N ASN A 323 -24.84 0.30 -9.26
CA ASN A 323 -24.83 1.74 -9.06
C ASN A 323 -23.56 2.18 -8.33
N LEU A 324 -22.62 2.79 -9.04
CA LEU A 324 -21.35 3.27 -8.52
C LEU A 324 -21.37 4.76 -8.11
N SER A 325 -22.49 5.47 -8.29
CA SER A 325 -22.58 6.94 -8.13
C SER A 325 -22.41 7.47 -6.69
N SER A 326 -22.26 6.59 -5.69
CA SER A 326 -21.96 7.02 -4.32
C SER A 326 -20.50 7.41 -4.14
N ILE A 327 -19.62 6.88 -4.98
CA ILE A 327 -18.17 7.10 -4.91
C ILE A 327 -17.87 8.54 -5.33
N ARG A 328 -17.29 9.34 -4.43
CA ARG A 328 -16.96 10.75 -4.64
C ARG A 328 -15.48 10.96 -4.89
N ALA A 329 -14.65 10.23 -4.15
CA ALA A 329 -13.20 10.40 -4.19
C ALA A 329 -12.48 9.05 -4.21
N CYS A 330 -11.57 8.93 -5.15
CA CYS A 330 -10.70 7.76 -5.31
C CYS A 330 -9.26 8.22 -5.42
N ILE A 331 -8.39 7.60 -4.62
CA ILE A 331 -6.94 7.79 -4.74
C ILE A 331 -6.38 6.55 -5.42
N SER A 332 -5.67 6.75 -6.53
CA SER A 332 -4.92 5.70 -7.20
C SER A 332 -3.46 5.77 -6.78
N GLY A 333 -2.93 4.67 -6.28
CA GLY A 333 -1.54 4.59 -5.86
C GLY A 333 -0.83 3.34 -6.36
N SER A 334 0.44 3.19 -6.01
CA SER A 334 1.30 2.03 -6.28
C SER A 334 1.75 1.81 -7.73
N ALA A 335 1.06 2.34 -8.72
CA ALA A 335 1.40 2.23 -10.15
C ALA A 335 0.84 3.44 -10.92
N PRO A 336 1.37 3.74 -12.12
CA PRO A 336 0.85 4.82 -12.97
C PRO A 336 -0.60 4.59 -13.38
N LEU A 337 -1.40 5.64 -13.33
CA LEU A 337 -2.81 5.63 -13.73
C LEU A 337 -2.95 6.07 -15.19
N LEU A 338 -3.48 5.19 -16.04
CA LEU A 338 -3.78 5.53 -17.43
C LEU A 338 -4.97 6.49 -17.52
N LEU A 339 -4.86 7.50 -18.37
CA LEU A 339 -5.91 8.51 -18.57
C LEU A 339 -7.25 7.88 -18.99
N GLU A 340 -7.23 6.87 -19.87
CA GLU A 340 -8.42 6.14 -20.28
C GLU A 340 -9.13 5.48 -19.09
N THR A 341 -8.35 4.83 -18.20
CA THR A 341 -8.88 4.20 -16.98
C THR A 341 -9.51 5.24 -16.06
N LYS A 342 -8.84 6.38 -15.86
CA LYS A 342 -9.33 7.49 -15.06
C LYS A 342 -10.65 8.02 -15.61
N ASN A 343 -10.66 8.45 -16.87
CA ASN A 343 -11.82 9.09 -17.50
C ASN A 343 -13.04 8.15 -17.53
N THR A 344 -12.82 6.87 -17.83
CA THR A 344 -13.90 5.87 -17.83
C THR A 344 -14.47 5.68 -16.43
N PHE A 345 -13.62 5.57 -15.41
CA PHE A 345 -14.06 5.38 -14.04
C PHE A 345 -14.80 6.62 -13.49
N GLU A 346 -14.30 7.82 -13.76
CA GLU A 346 -14.96 9.08 -13.38
C GLU A 346 -16.35 9.22 -14.05
N LYS A 347 -16.45 8.83 -15.33
CA LYS A 347 -17.74 8.80 -16.04
C LYS A 347 -18.73 7.82 -15.41
N LEU A 348 -18.28 6.65 -14.95
CA LEU A 348 -19.13 5.62 -14.32
C LEU A 348 -19.60 6.02 -12.92
N THR A 349 -18.78 6.72 -12.17
CA THR A 349 -19.06 7.06 -10.76
C THR A 349 -19.62 8.46 -10.58
N GLY A 350 -19.28 9.40 -11.44
CA GLY A 350 -19.45 10.84 -11.23
C GLY A 350 -18.49 11.44 -10.21
N GLY A 351 -17.64 10.60 -9.58
CA GLY A 351 -16.62 11.01 -8.63
C GLY A 351 -15.28 11.34 -9.29
N LYS A 352 -14.30 11.75 -8.48
CA LYS A 352 -12.95 12.05 -8.96
C LYS A 352 -11.98 10.92 -8.62
N LEU A 353 -11.12 10.57 -9.58
CA LEU A 353 -10.03 9.64 -9.44
C LEU A 353 -8.70 10.37 -9.66
N PHE A 354 -7.91 10.50 -8.61
CA PHE A 354 -6.64 11.22 -8.66
C PHE A 354 -5.47 10.34 -8.20
N GLU A 355 -4.30 10.65 -8.72
CA GLU A 355 -3.09 9.89 -8.45
C GLU A 355 -2.37 10.43 -7.22
N GLY A 356 -1.92 9.51 -6.36
CA GLY A 356 -1.09 9.78 -5.20
C GLY A 356 0.16 8.91 -5.19
N TYR A 357 1.22 9.40 -4.57
CA TYR A 357 2.50 8.74 -4.46
C TYR A 357 2.96 8.68 -3.00
N GLY A 358 3.60 7.58 -2.69
CA GLY A 358 4.25 7.36 -1.42
C GLY A 358 5.05 6.07 -1.39
N LEU A 359 5.70 5.81 -0.28
CA LEU A 359 6.62 4.70 -0.08
C LEU A 359 6.53 4.16 1.35
N SER A 360 7.05 2.97 1.57
CA SER A 360 7.05 2.34 2.91
C SER A 360 7.92 3.09 3.91
N GLU A 361 8.91 3.81 3.41
CA GLU A 361 9.85 4.64 4.16
C GLU A 361 9.27 6.01 4.58
N ALA A 362 8.11 6.38 4.01
CA ALA A 362 7.33 7.55 4.43
C ALA A 362 5.84 7.18 4.34
N PRO A 363 5.38 6.28 5.20
CA PRO A 363 4.09 5.63 5.05
C PRO A 363 2.92 6.57 5.35
N THR A 364 2.07 6.78 4.36
CA THR A 364 2.11 6.13 3.03
C THR A 364 2.12 7.15 1.91
N ALA A 365 1.65 8.38 2.13
CA ALA A 365 1.50 9.41 1.12
C ALA A 365 2.49 10.56 1.36
N THR A 366 3.16 10.96 0.30
CA THR A 366 4.04 12.14 0.30
C THR A 366 3.60 13.18 -0.73
N HIS A 367 3.01 12.71 -1.86
CA HIS A 367 2.47 13.56 -2.91
C HIS A 367 1.08 13.09 -3.29
N CYS A 368 0.23 14.02 -3.70
CA CYS A 368 -1.08 13.71 -4.23
C CYS A 368 -1.56 14.84 -5.15
N ASN A 369 -2.29 14.49 -6.21
CA ASN A 369 -3.02 15.49 -6.98
C ASN A 369 -4.13 16.11 -6.12
N PRO A 370 -4.47 17.39 -6.29
CA PRO A 370 -5.52 18.06 -5.53
C PRO A 370 -6.89 17.43 -5.81
N PHE A 371 -7.76 17.43 -4.80
CA PHE A 371 -9.10 16.86 -4.92
C PHE A 371 -10.04 17.75 -5.74
N GLN A 372 -9.96 19.07 -5.58
CA GLN A 372 -10.81 20.04 -6.29
C GLN A 372 -10.10 20.69 -7.46
N GLY A 373 -8.81 20.97 -7.31
CA GLY A 373 -7.97 21.61 -8.31
C GLY A 373 -7.63 20.75 -9.53
N PRO A 374 -6.78 21.26 -10.42
CA PRO A 374 -6.36 20.56 -11.63
C PRO A 374 -5.62 19.26 -11.31
N ASN A 375 -6.06 18.16 -11.91
CA ASN A 375 -5.33 16.90 -11.93
C ASN A 375 -4.49 16.85 -13.21
N LYS A 376 -3.18 16.96 -13.11
CA LYS A 376 -2.29 16.87 -14.26
C LYS A 376 -1.99 15.43 -14.61
N GLU A 377 -2.19 15.06 -15.87
CA GLU A 377 -1.98 13.71 -16.38
C GLU A 377 -0.54 13.24 -16.17
N GLY A 378 -0.39 12.00 -15.70
CA GLY A 378 0.92 11.38 -15.41
C GLY A 378 1.66 11.96 -14.22
N SER A 379 1.08 12.98 -13.53
CA SER A 379 1.64 13.57 -12.33
C SER A 379 1.23 12.76 -11.10
N ILE A 380 2.19 12.56 -10.19
CA ILE A 380 1.93 12.06 -8.83
C ILE A 380 1.39 13.16 -7.89
N GLY A 381 1.18 14.37 -8.41
CA GLY A 381 0.67 15.52 -7.67
C GLY A 381 1.74 16.36 -7.02
N MET A 382 1.35 17.06 -5.98
CA MET A 382 2.15 17.99 -5.20
C MET A 382 2.48 17.40 -3.82
N PRO A 383 3.58 17.83 -3.17
CA PRO A 383 3.89 17.44 -1.80
C PRO A 383 2.73 17.76 -0.85
N LEU A 384 2.42 16.85 0.07
CA LEU A 384 1.46 17.09 1.15
C LEU A 384 2.00 18.16 2.13
N PRO A 385 1.14 18.77 2.97
CA PRO A 385 1.60 19.72 3.99
C PRO A 385 2.79 19.21 4.79
N ASP A 386 3.76 20.08 5.05
CA ASP A 386 5.01 19.80 5.77
C ASP A 386 5.96 18.79 5.13
N VAL A 387 5.71 18.38 3.88
CA VAL A 387 6.68 17.61 3.08
C VAL A 387 7.58 18.58 2.33
N GLU A 388 8.88 18.48 2.59
CA GLU A 388 9.90 19.19 1.84
C GLU A 388 10.53 18.27 0.81
N CYS A 389 10.74 18.77 -0.40
CA CYS A 389 11.28 18.00 -1.52
C CYS A 389 12.43 18.76 -2.20
N LYS A 390 13.40 18.00 -2.69
CA LYS A 390 14.45 18.45 -3.62
C LYS A 390 14.57 17.43 -4.74
N ILE A 391 15.00 17.89 -5.90
CA ILE A 391 15.42 17.02 -7.00
C ILE A 391 16.93 17.20 -7.10
N LEU A 392 17.69 16.12 -6.94
CA LEU A 392 19.15 16.16 -6.96
C LEU A 392 19.69 15.60 -8.27
N SER A 393 20.77 16.21 -8.76
CA SER A 393 21.49 15.76 -9.95
C SER A 393 21.90 14.29 -9.85
N LEU A 394 21.77 13.58 -10.96
CA LEU A 394 22.20 12.18 -11.06
C LEU A 394 23.72 12.04 -11.22
N GLU A 395 24.43 13.13 -11.54
CA GLU A 395 25.87 13.14 -11.75
C GLU A 395 26.63 13.12 -10.43
N ASP A 396 26.25 13.98 -9.49
CA ASP A 396 26.94 14.14 -8.22
C ASP A 396 26.11 13.75 -6.98
N GLY A 397 24.79 13.65 -7.14
CA GLY A 397 23.87 13.27 -6.07
C GLY A 397 23.64 14.36 -5.00
N VAL A 398 24.15 15.57 -5.20
CA VAL A 398 24.10 16.66 -4.21
C VAL A 398 23.59 17.99 -4.76
N THR A 399 23.82 18.30 -6.02
CA THR A 399 23.39 19.56 -6.65
C THR A 399 21.88 19.59 -6.82
N PRO A 400 21.16 20.55 -6.20
CA PRO A 400 19.73 20.72 -6.43
C PRO A 400 19.44 21.21 -7.86
N LEU A 401 18.45 20.59 -8.50
CA LEU A 401 18.00 20.91 -9.83
C LEU A 401 16.75 21.81 -9.80
N GLY A 402 16.49 22.48 -10.92
CA GLY A 402 15.38 23.38 -11.11
C GLY A 402 14.13 22.72 -11.70
N VAL A 403 13.22 23.60 -12.16
CA VAL A 403 11.97 23.20 -12.85
C VAL A 403 12.29 22.49 -14.16
N ASN A 404 11.56 21.42 -14.46
CA ASN A 404 11.68 20.55 -15.63
C ASN A 404 13.03 19.79 -15.77
N GLU A 405 13.94 19.92 -14.84
CA GLU A 405 15.15 19.11 -14.81
C GLU A 405 14.89 17.73 -14.18
N ILE A 406 15.60 16.71 -14.67
CA ILE A 406 15.42 15.32 -14.25
C ILE A 406 16.49 14.93 -13.26
N GLY A 407 16.10 14.46 -12.06
CA GLY A 407 17.00 14.02 -11.02
C GLY A 407 16.33 13.12 -10.00
N GLU A 408 17.06 12.75 -8.96
CA GLU A 408 16.55 11.92 -7.87
C GLU A 408 15.71 12.74 -6.89
N LEU A 409 14.49 12.25 -6.61
CA LEU A 409 13.64 12.82 -5.57
C LEU A 409 14.23 12.52 -4.19
N VAL A 410 14.50 13.55 -3.42
CA VAL A 410 14.76 13.44 -1.98
C VAL A 410 13.73 14.25 -1.22
N LEU A 411 13.29 13.71 -0.09
CA LEU A 411 12.25 14.36 0.71
C LEU A 411 12.52 14.24 2.20
N ARG A 412 11.94 15.15 2.97
CA ARG A 412 11.85 15.05 4.43
C ARG A 412 10.48 15.53 4.89
N GLY A 413 10.06 15.05 6.04
CA GLY A 413 8.75 15.40 6.60
C GLY A 413 8.47 14.60 7.87
N PRO A 414 7.41 14.95 8.61
CA PRO A 414 7.11 14.33 9.90
C PRO A 414 6.72 12.83 9.77
N GLN A 415 6.35 12.38 8.58
CA GLN A 415 5.97 11.00 8.30
C GLN A 415 7.15 10.09 7.94
N VAL A 416 8.37 10.64 7.75
CA VAL A 416 9.53 9.85 7.32
C VAL A 416 9.96 8.89 8.43
N PHE A 417 10.24 7.65 8.06
CA PHE A 417 10.65 6.56 8.96
C PHE A 417 11.96 6.82 9.71
N ARG A 418 12.26 6.00 10.72
CA ARG A 418 13.50 6.12 11.52
C ARG A 418 14.68 5.36 10.93
N GLY A 419 14.46 4.55 9.90
CA GLY A 419 15.46 3.69 9.26
C GLY A 419 14.94 2.25 9.12
N TYR A 420 15.81 1.35 8.67
CA TYR A 420 15.50 -0.06 8.53
C TYR A 420 15.91 -0.86 9.78
N TRP A 421 15.04 -1.75 10.20
CA TRP A 421 15.25 -2.63 11.35
C TRP A 421 16.50 -3.49 11.15
N ASN A 422 17.42 -3.47 12.10
CA ASN A 422 18.71 -4.20 12.09
C ASN A 422 19.59 -3.96 10.85
N MET A 423 19.38 -2.88 10.10
CA MET A 423 20.11 -2.58 8.85
C MET A 423 20.69 -1.16 8.85
N PRO A 424 21.72 -0.86 9.67
CA PRO A 424 22.27 0.49 9.75
C PRO A 424 22.92 0.98 8.45
N ALA A 425 23.54 0.10 7.69
CA ALA A 425 24.18 0.47 6.42
C ALA A 425 23.13 0.93 5.37
N GLU A 426 22.03 0.20 5.24
CA GLU A 426 20.91 0.59 4.37
C GLU A 426 20.21 1.85 4.88
N THR A 427 20.08 2.00 6.19
CA THR A 427 19.53 3.21 6.79
C THR A 427 20.37 4.42 6.41
N ASN A 428 21.69 4.37 6.60
CA ASN A 428 22.61 5.45 6.29
C ASN A 428 22.67 5.79 4.79
N SER A 429 22.47 4.79 3.91
CA SER A 429 22.41 5.02 2.47
C SER A 429 21.10 5.66 2.02
N THR A 430 20.03 5.47 2.78
CA THR A 430 18.66 5.93 2.45
C THR A 430 18.30 7.23 3.17
N LEU A 431 18.70 7.37 4.44
CA LEU A 431 18.55 8.60 5.23
C LEU A 431 19.92 9.29 5.35
N GLN A 432 20.09 10.38 4.64
CA GLN A 432 21.36 11.12 4.64
C GLN A 432 21.22 12.43 5.42
N ALA A 433 22.21 12.72 6.24
CA ALA A 433 22.24 13.95 7.03
C ALA A 433 22.20 15.18 6.13
N ASP A 434 21.45 16.21 6.53
CA ASP A 434 21.51 17.51 5.89
C ASP A 434 22.79 18.24 6.32
N ALA A 435 23.61 18.66 5.37
CA ALA A 435 24.84 19.44 5.66
C ALA A 435 24.52 20.77 6.35
N ALA A 436 23.34 21.34 6.17
CA ALA A 436 22.84 22.53 6.84
C ALA A 436 22.27 22.27 8.24
N GLY A 437 22.23 21.00 8.67
CA GLY A 437 21.58 20.55 9.91
C GLY A 437 20.07 20.31 9.74
N GLY A 438 19.45 19.74 10.79
CA GLY A 438 18.02 19.40 10.77
C GLY A 438 17.76 17.91 10.52
N ALA A 439 16.51 17.57 10.16
CA ALA A 439 16.12 16.21 9.87
C ALA A 439 16.82 15.68 8.61
N PRO A 440 17.19 14.39 8.56
CA PRO A 440 17.83 13.80 7.39
C PRO A 440 16.90 13.80 6.17
N TRP A 441 17.50 13.78 4.99
CA TRP A 441 16.82 13.62 3.73
C TRP A 441 16.66 12.13 3.40
N LEU A 442 15.43 11.74 3.06
CA LEU A 442 15.12 10.42 2.52
C LEU A 442 15.40 10.41 1.02
N PHE A 443 16.37 9.62 0.60
CA PHE A 443 16.69 9.34 -0.80
C PHE A 443 15.75 8.23 -1.31
N THR A 444 14.80 8.60 -2.17
CA THR A 444 13.72 7.69 -2.57
C THR A 444 14.13 6.64 -3.58
N GLY A 445 15.21 6.92 -4.33
CA GLY A 445 15.61 6.14 -5.49
C GLY A 445 14.66 6.30 -6.69
N ASP A 446 13.67 7.18 -6.62
CA ASP A 446 12.78 7.50 -7.73
C ASP A 446 13.31 8.75 -8.46
N ILE A 447 13.37 8.67 -9.78
CA ILE A 447 13.80 9.73 -10.66
C ILE A 447 12.56 10.49 -11.11
N VAL A 448 12.61 11.81 -10.93
CA VAL A 448 11.46 12.70 -11.15
C VAL A 448 11.86 13.97 -11.87
N ARG A 449 10.87 14.69 -12.35
CA ARG A 449 10.93 16.12 -12.66
C ARG A 449 9.77 16.85 -11.99
N MET A 450 9.88 18.14 -11.79
CA MET A 450 8.83 19.01 -11.27
C MET A 450 8.52 20.08 -12.31
N ASP A 451 7.24 20.38 -12.56
CA ASP A 451 6.84 21.49 -13.43
C ASP A 451 6.78 22.84 -12.68
N GLU A 452 6.44 23.90 -13.40
CA GLU A 452 6.39 25.29 -12.89
C GLU A 452 5.36 25.49 -11.78
N ASP A 453 4.28 24.70 -11.77
CA ASP A 453 3.22 24.73 -10.74
C ASP A 453 3.54 23.81 -9.55
N GLY A 454 4.70 23.14 -9.56
CA GLY A 454 5.12 22.26 -8.47
C GLY A 454 4.50 20.87 -8.48
N TYR A 455 3.98 20.40 -9.62
CA TYR A 455 3.57 19.02 -9.80
C TYR A 455 4.76 18.15 -10.16
N PHE A 456 4.87 16.99 -9.49
CA PHE A 456 5.94 16.03 -9.70
C PHE A 456 5.52 14.93 -10.65
N TYR A 457 6.47 14.48 -11.48
CA TYR A 457 6.29 13.40 -12.46
C TYR A 457 7.38 12.37 -12.27
N ILE A 458 7.01 11.10 -12.07
CA ILE A 458 7.99 10.02 -12.00
C ILE A 458 8.46 9.69 -13.42
N VAL A 459 9.75 9.80 -13.64
CA VAL A 459 10.41 9.37 -14.88
C VAL A 459 10.69 7.87 -14.83
N ASP A 460 11.39 7.39 -13.77
CA ASP A 460 11.61 5.97 -13.51
C ASP A 460 12.26 5.74 -12.14
N ARG A 461 12.80 4.55 -11.90
CA ARG A 461 13.63 4.23 -10.75
C ARG A 461 15.11 4.21 -11.07
N LYS A 462 15.94 4.81 -10.22
CA LYS A 462 17.40 4.90 -10.38
C LYS A 462 18.05 3.53 -10.67
N LYS A 463 17.56 2.46 -10.02
CA LYS A 463 18.07 1.09 -10.15
C LYS A 463 17.59 0.36 -11.40
N GLU A 464 16.58 0.88 -12.09
CA GLU A 464 15.99 0.26 -13.27
C GLU A 464 16.49 0.89 -14.59
N LEU A 465 17.36 1.88 -14.48
CA LEU A 465 18.02 2.53 -15.63
C LEU A 465 18.77 1.51 -16.47
N ILE A 466 18.41 1.42 -17.74
CA ILE A 466 19.09 0.57 -18.73
C ILE A 466 20.26 1.34 -19.32
N LYS A 467 21.46 0.77 -19.26
CA LYS A 467 22.66 1.36 -19.85
C LYS A 467 22.95 0.71 -21.21
N ALA A 468 22.25 1.14 -22.25
CA ALA A 468 22.31 0.55 -23.58
C ALA A 468 23.37 1.24 -24.45
N GLY A 469 24.57 0.65 -24.54
CA GLY A 469 25.65 1.17 -25.39
C GLY A 469 26.10 2.59 -25.02
N GLY A 470 26.14 2.91 -23.72
CA GLY A 470 26.50 4.23 -23.20
C GLY A 470 25.33 5.23 -23.08
N PHE A 471 24.15 4.88 -23.61
CA PHE A 471 22.95 5.69 -23.47
C PHE A 471 22.16 5.28 -22.23
N GLN A 472 21.58 6.26 -21.56
CA GLN A 472 20.64 6.05 -20.45
C GLN A 472 19.23 5.92 -21.04
N VAL A 473 18.57 4.77 -20.75
CA VAL A 473 17.24 4.46 -21.25
C VAL A 473 16.34 4.15 -20.05
N TRP A 474 15.27 4.91 -19.91
CA TRP A 474 14.28 4.70 -18.87
C TRP A 474 13.20 3.71 -19.32
N PRO A 475 13.04 2.55 -18.67
CA PRO A 475 12.01 1.57 -19.03
C PRO A 475 10.61 2.13 -19.10
N ARG A 476 10.25 3.02 -18.17
CA ARG A 476 8.91 3.58 -18.08
C ARG A 476 8.53 4.42 -19.33
N GLU A 477 9.45 5.18 -19.89
CA GLU A 477 9.21 5.94 -21.12
C GLU A 477 8.75 5.01 -22.28
N ILE A 478 9.38 3.84 -22.36
CA ILE A 478 9.04 2.84 -23.38
C ILE A 478 7.72 2.14 -23.04
N GLU A 479 7.50 1.84 -21.76
CA GLU A 479 6.24 1.25 -21.28
C GLU A 479 5.05 2.17 -21.59
N GLU A 480 5.17 3.46 -21.38
CA GLU A 480 4.12 4.44 -21.69
C GLU A 480 3.79 4.49 -23.19
N VAL A 481 4.81 4.48 -24.04
CA VAL A 481 4.61 4.42 -25.50
C VAL A 481 3.94 3.12 -25.93
N LEU A 482 4.35 1.99 -25.36
CA LEU A 482 3.77 0.68 -25.66
C LEU A 482 2.37 0.49 -25.08
N ALA A 483 2.10 1.00 -23.89
CA ALA A 483 0.77 0.97 -23.28
C ALA A 483 -0.27 1.77 -24.06
N ALA A 484 0.15 2.82 -24.78
CA ALA A 484 -0.71 3.60 -25.67
C ALA A 484 -1.05 2.86 -26.97
N HIS A 485 -0.45 1.70 -27.25
CA HIS A 485 -0.80 0.90 -28.43
C HIS A 485 -2.17 0.22 -28.24
N PRO A 486 -3.13 0.35 -29.17
CA PRO A 486 -4.51 -0.11 -28.98
C PRO A 486 -4.65 -1.62 -28.71
N LYS A 487 -3.71 -2.45 -29.20
CA LYS A 487 -3.71 -3.89 -29.02
C LYS A 487 -2.97 -4.35 -27.76
N VAL A 488 -2.28 -3.48 -27.02
CA VAL A 488 -1.51 -3.85 -25.82
C VAL A 488 -2.41 -3.75 -24.59
N MET A 489 -2.43 -4.80 -23.78
CA MET A 489 -3.12 -4.85 -22.50
C MET A 489 -2.18 -4.54 -21.35
N GLU A 490 -0.97 -5.14 -21.36
CA GLU A 490 0.05 -4.94 -20.34
C GLU A 490 1.44 -4.93 -20.98
N VAL A 491 2.36 -4.20 -20.36
CA VAL A 491 3.75 -4.10 -20.80
C VAL A 491 4.70 -4.00 -19.62
N GLY A 492 5.82 -4.70 -19.71
CA GLY A 492 6.97 -4.53 -18.83
C GLY A 492 8.23 -4.41 -19.66
N VAL A 493 9.09 -3.45 -19.32
CA VAL A 493 10.35 -3.19 -20.01
C VAL A 493 11.50 -3.26 -19.03
N ALA A 494 12.60 -3.91 -19.41
CA ALA A 494 13.83 -3.92 -18.62
C ALA A 494 15.08 -4.10 -19.50
N GLY A 495 16.23 -3.78 -18.92
CA GLY A 495 17.52 -4.10 -19.48
C GLY A 495 17.84 -5.59 -19.34
N ILE A 496 18.34 -6.17 -20.41
CA ILE A 496 18.91 -7.52 -20.41
C ILE A 496 20.37 -7.47 -20.87
N PRO A 497 21.23 -8.38 -20.42
CA PRO A 497 22.63 -8.41 -20.86
C PRO A 497 22.76 -8.49 -22.38
N ASP A 498 23.66 -7.70 -22.94
CA ASP A 498 24.03 -7.70 -24.36
C ASP A 498 25.55 -7.66 -24.48
N ALA A 499 26.10 -8.56 -25.28
CA ALA A 499 27.55 -8.73 -25.40
C ALA A 499 28.29 -7.50 -25.97
N TYR A 500 27.61 -6.70 -26.78
CA TYR A 500 28.19 -5.52 -27.44
C TYR A 500 27.86 -4.22 -26.71
N ARG A 501 26.61 -4.09 -26.21
CA ARG A 501 26.09 -2.85 -25.62
C ARG A 501 26.16 -2.83 -24.10
N GLY A 502 26.60 -3.93 -23.45
CA GLY A 502 26.48 -4.14 -22.02
C GLY A 502 25.06 -4.53 -21.63
N GLU A 503 24.10 -3.66 -21.92
CA GLU A 503 22.66 -3.94 -21.81
C GLU A 503 21.92 -3.55 -23.09
N THR A 504 20.78 -4.21 -23.33
CA THR A 504 19.83 -3.82 -24.37
C THR A 504 18.40 -3.85 -23.84
N VAL A 505 17.51 -3.14 -24.54
CA VAL A 505 16.11 -3.01 -24.13
C VAL A 505 15.32 -4.24 -24.57
N LYS A 506 14.63 -4.87 -23.62
CA LYS A 506 13.64 -5.92 -23.88
C LYS A 506 12.26 -5.51 -23.35
N ALA A 507 11.23 -5.76 -24.18
CA ALA A 507 9.83 -5.57 -23.82
C ALA A 507 9.12 -6.93 -23.70
N TRP A 508 8.30 -7.09 -22.64
CA TRP A 508 7.35 -8.18 -22.45
C TRP A 508 5.95 -7.62 -22.56
N LEU A 509 5.12 -8.21 -23.42
CA LEU A 509 3.81 -7.69 -23.79
C LEU A 509 2.71 -8.72 -23.57
N VAL A 510 1.59 -8.28 -23.04
CA VAL A 510 0.32 -9.01 -23.07
C VAL A 510 -0.60 -8.32 -24.06
N VAL A 511 -1.06 -9.05 -25.05
CA VAL A 511 -1.96 -8.56 -26.10
C VAL A 511 -3.41 -8.66 -25.62
N ARG A 512 -4.25 -7.69 -26.01
CA ARG A 512 -5.68 -7.70 -25.68
C ARG A 512 -6.37 -8.96 -26.24
N PRO A 513 -7.36 -9.54 -25.56
CA PRO A 513 -8.12 -10.67 -26.06
C PRO A 513 -8.73 -10.41 -27.46
N GLY A 514 -8.51 -11.34 -28.37
CA GLY A 514 -9.01 -11.23 -29.75
C GLY A 514 -8.11 -10.44 -30.71
N GLU A 515 -7.05 -9.80 -30.19
CA GLU A 515 -6.09 -9.07 -31.01
C GLU A 515 -4.85 -9.92 -31.31
N THR A 516 -4.16 -9.55 -32.40
CA THR A 516 -2.85 -10.10 -32.76
C THR A 516 -1.85 -8.96 -32.95
N LEU A 517 -0.63 -9.15 -32.48
CA LEU A 517 0.44 -8.16 -32.55
C LEU A 517 1.77 -8.87 -32.85
N THR A 518 2.54 -8.31 -33.77
CA THR A 518 3.84 -8.83 -34.18
C THR A 518 4.98 -7.98 -33.65
N GLU A 519 6.19 -8.55 -33.57
CA GLU A 519 7.39 -7.79 -33.19
C GLU A 519 7.66 -6.62 -34.14
N ALA A 520 7.39 -6.79 -35.44
CA ALA A 520 7.58 -5.76 -36.44
C ALA A 520 6.65 -4.57 -36.21
N GLU A 521 5.36 -4.81 -35.90
CA GLU A 521 4.39 -3.77 -35.57
C GLU A 521 4.80 -3.01 -34.29
N VAL A 522 5.26 -3.73 -33.24
CA VAL A 522 5.76 -3.13 -32.01
C VAL A 522 6.96 -2.22 -32.27
N LYS A 523 7.95 -2.71 -33.03
CA LYS A 523 9.16 -1.94 -33.37
C LYS A 523 8.82 -0.71 -34.22
N ALA A 524 7.92 -0.84 -35.20
CA ALA A 524 7.45 0.28 -36.01
C ALA A 524 6.74 1.34 -35.14
N TRP A 525 5.81 0.91 -34.26
CA TRP A 525 5.12 1.81 -33.31
C TRP A 525 6.07 2.60 -32.42
N CYS A 526 7.11 1.94 -31.90
CA CYS A 526 8.15 2.57 -31.09
C CYS A 526 9.05 3.49 -31.93
N GLY A 527 9.39 3.07 -33.15
CA GLY A 527 10.31 3.80 -34.03
C GLY A 527 9.82 5.19 -34.43
N ASP A 528 8.50 5.37 -34.52
CA ASP A 528 7.86 6.66 -34.81
C ASP A 528 7.83 7.62 -33.61
N LYS A 529 8.07 7.09 -32.38
CA LYS A 529 7.84 7.83 -31.12
C LYS A 529 9.06 7.93 -30.20
N LEU A 530 10.05 7.06 -30.43
CA LEU A 530 11.23 6.94 -29.59
C LEU A 530 12.52 7.07 -30.38
N ALA A 531 13.57 7.56 -29.74
CA ALA A 531 14.92 7.51 -30.31
C ALA A 531 15.35 6.06 -30.59
N LYS A 532 16.13 5.82 -31.63
CA LYS A 532 16.52 4.47 -32.09
C LYS A 532 17.13 3.56 -30.99
N PHE A 533 17.89 4.15 -30.06
CA PHE A 533 18.52 3.39 -28.97
C PHE A 533 17.53 2.99 -27.86
N LYS A 534 16.34 3.59 -27.83
CA LYS A 534 15.25 3.27 -26.89
C LYS A 534 14.29 2.21 -27.43
N VAL A 535 14.27 1.97 -28.75
CA VAL A 535 13.40 0.95 -29.35
C VAL A 535 13.79 -0.44 -28.86
N PRO A 536 12.84 -1.25 -28.33
CA PRO A 536 13.14 -2.59 -27.85
C PRO A 536 13.78 -3.45 -28.93
N THR A 537 14.95 -4.02 -28.62
CA THR A 537 15.64 -4.94 -29.54
C THR A 537 15.06 -6.33 -29.48
N GLN A 538 14.54 -6.72 -28.31
CA GLN A 538 13.88 -7.99 -28.05
C GLN A 538 12.46 -7.76 -27.56
N ILE A 539 11.52 -8.58 -28.02
CA ILE A 539 10.11 -8.54 -27.66
C ILE A 539 9.68 -9.97 -27.33
N GLU A 540 8.95 -10.13 -26.23
CA GLU A 540 8.39 -11.42 -25.82
C GLU A 540 6.89 -11.24 -25.51
N PHE A 541 6.05 -11.99 -26.21
CA PHE A 541 4.60 -12.00 -25.94
C PHE A 541 4.27 -13.03 -24.87
N ARG A 542 3.37 -12.67 -23.94
CA ARG A 542 2.97 -13.50 -22.81
C ARG A 542 1.46 -13.46 -22.61
N SER A 543 0.93 -14.47 -21.90
CA SER A 543 -0.47 -14.48 -21.44
C SER A 543 -0.69 -13.58 -20.23
N GLU A 544 0.34 -13.41 -19.38
CA GLU A 544 0.33 -12.56 -18.19
C GLU A 544 1.74 -12.09 -17.81
N LEU A 545 1.83 -11.00 -17.04
CA LEU A 545 3.08 -10.52 -16.45
C LEU A 545 3.08 -10.75 -14.93
N PRO A 546 4.26 -11.06 -14.32
CA PRO A 546 4.38 -11.19 -12.88
C PRO A 546 4.13 -9.84 -12.19
N LYS A 547 3.29 -9.85 -11.13
CA LYS A 547 2.87 -8.65 -10.42
C LYS A 547 2.96 -8.81 -8.91
N THR A 548 3.12 -7.69 -8.23
CA THR A 548 2.92 -7.61 -6.78
C THR A 548 1.44 -7.74 -6.43
N THR A 549 1.13 -7.88 -5.13
CA THR A 549 -0.24 -7.89 -4.60
C THR A 549 -1.02 -6.61 -4.89
N VAL A 550 -0.31 -5.50 -5.10
CA VAL A 550 -0.87 -4.19 -5.45
C VAL A 550 -0.80 -3.91 -6.97
N GLY A 551 -0.61 -4.95 -7.79
CA GLY A 551 -0.70 -4.87 -9.25
C GLY A 551 0.52 -4.28 -9.96
N LYS A 552 1.63 -4.01 -9.26
CA LYS A 552 2.87 -3.50 -9.87
C LYS A 552 3.61 -4.64 -10.58
N ILE A 553 4.02 -4.42 -11.84
CA ILE A 553 4.81 -5.39 -12.61
C ILE A 553 6.18 -5.59 -11.98
N LEU A 554 6.59 -6.85 -11.83
CA LEU A 554 7.86 -7.27 -11.25
C LEU A 554 8.91 -7.44 -12.36
N ARG A 555 9.51 -6.34 -12.83
CA ARG A 555 10.54 -6.34 -13.88
C ARG A 555 11.71 -7.28 -13.54
N ARG A 556 12.12 -7.38 -12.28
CA ARG A 556 13.19 -8.28 -11.84
C ARG A 556 12.89 -9.75 -12.11
N GLU A 557 11.63 -10.18 -11.96
CA GLU A 557 11.23 -11.56 -12.26
C GLU A 557 11.29 -11.83 -13.76
N LEU A 558 10.87 -10.86 -14.57
CA LEU A 558 11.02 -10.94 -16.03
C LEU A 558 12.48 -11.10 -16.47
N VAL A 559 13.38 -10.32 -15.85
CA VAL A 559 14.83 -10.41 -16.12
C VAL A 559 15.41 -11.74 -15.61
N ARG A 560 14.99 -12.20 -14.41
CA ARG A 560 15.43 -13.49 -13.85
C ARG A 560 15.05 -14.64 -14.77
N GLU A 561 13.77 -14.71 -15.16
CA GLU A 561 13.28 -15.74 -16.08
C GLU A 561 13.99 -15.70 -17.44
N HIS A 562 14.31 -14.49 -17.93
CA HIS A 562 15.09 -14.35 -19.17
C HIS A 562 16.49 -14.96 -19.01
N LYS A 563 17.19 -14.68 -17.91
CA LYS A 563 18.53 -15.23 -17.62
C LYS A 563 18.49 -16.76 -17.47
N GLU A 564 17.48 -17.30 -16.79
CA GLU A 564 17.29 -18.74 -16.63
C GLU A 564 17.06 -19.45 -17.98
N LYS A 565 16.21 -18.86 -18.85
CA LYS A 565 15.98 -19.35 -20.21
C LYS A 565 17.23 -19.28 -21.09
N ALA A 566 18.07 -18.26 -20.90
CA ALA A 566 19.31 -18.10 -21.64
C ALA A 566 20.40 -19.09 -21.16
N ALA A 567 20.44 -19.41 -19.88
CA ALA A 567 21.39 -20.39 -19.30
C ALA A 567 21.01 -21.86 -19.61
N ALA A 568 19.74 -22.12 -19.95
CA ALA A 568 19.23 -23.44 -20.32
C ALA A 568 19.38 -23.77 -21.81
N LYS A 569 19.81 -22.81 -22.64
CA LYS A 569 20.15 -22.97 -24.07
C LYS A 569 21.65 -23.08 -24.26
#